data_623e22219b4c2d5675d15c6c0dfc2e70
#
_entry.id   623e22219b4c2d5675d15c6c0dfc2e70
#
_cell.length_a   1.000
_cell.length_b   1.000
_cell.length_c   1.000
_cell.angle_alpha   90.00
_cell.angle_beta   90.00
_cell.angle_gamma   90.00
#
_symmetry.space_group_name_H-M   'P 1'
#
loop_
_entity.id
_entity.type
_entity.pdbx_description
1 polymer ?
#
loop_
_entity_poly.entity_id
_entity_poly.type
_entity_poly.pdbx_seq_one_letter_code
_entity_poly.pdbx_strand_id
1 'polypeptide(L)'
;MQKSESIAALAAALAKAQTQMSGARTAQTNPHFNSKYAGLEEVVDAVKKPFADNGIAYSQHPFSDESGTGVTTLLMHTSGEWLQSDYVLPMVKATPQGAGSSLTYARRYSLAAIAGLPQKDDDANEAESLAANEPPKKLVTKKQITELKAALKQSDKSEEWFLKNSFKGQLTALSQLSTDQYNNVMSRLEKAAA
;
A
#
# COMPACT_ATOMS: atom_id res chain seq x y z
N MET A 1 -19.96 -0.69 -11.81
CA MET A 1 -20.16 0.74 -12.12
C MET A 1 -21.64 1.04 -12.09
N GLN A 2 -22.07 2.06 -11.37
CA GLN A 2 -23.46 2.53 -11.28
C GLN A 2 -23.51 4.01 -11.66
N LYS A 3 -24.67 4.49 -12.12
CA LYS A 3 -24.84 5.88 -12.55
C LYS A 3 -26.30 6.32 -12.40
N SER A 4 -26.52 7.63 -12.38
CA SER A 4 -27.84 8.21 -12.56
C SER A 4 -28.43 7.86 -13.94
N GLU A 5 -29.73 8.05 -14.14
CA GLU A 5 -30.42 7.75 -15.40
C GLU A 5 -29.75 8.45 -16.59
N SER A 6 -29.47 9.74 -16.46
CA SER A 6 -28.61 10.52 -17.39
C SER A 6 -27.26 10.84 -16.74
N ILE A 7 -26.23 10.98 -17.56
CA ILE A 7 -24.92 11.53 -17.19
C ILE A 7 -24.45 12.61 -18.17
N ALA A 8 -25.36 13.17 -18.97
CA ALA A 8 -24.98 14.08 -20.04
C ALA A 8 -24.32 15.37 -19.55
N ALA A 9 -24.83 15.97 -18.47
CA ALA A 9 -24.25 17.17 -17.89
C ALA A 9 -22.93 16.84 -17.16
N LEU A 10 -22.87 15.74 -16.40
CA LEU A 10 -21.63 15.27 -15.76
C LEU A 10 -20.56 14.96 -16.81
N ALA A 11 -20.90 14.29 -17.90
CA ALA A 11 -19.94 13.95 -18.96
C ALA A 11 -19.37 15.22 -19.63
N ALA A 12 -20.23 16.21 -19.91
CA ALA A 12 -19.79 17.50 -20.45
C ALA A 12 -18.89 18.28 -19.49
N ALA A 13 -19.23 18.28 -18.19
CA ALA A 13 -18.41 18.89 -17.15
C ALA A 13 -17.06 18.17 -16.98
N LEU A 14 -17.08 16.84 -16.99
CA LEU A 14 -15.86 16.03 -16.86
C LEU A 14 -14.93 16.26 -18.07
N ALA A 15 -15.45 16.29 -19.30
CA ALA A 15 -14.67 16.58 -20.48
C ALA A 15 -13.97 17.96 -20.41
N LYS A 16 -14.65 18.99 -19.89
CA LYS A 16 -14.05 20.31 -19.65
C LYS A 16 -12.99 20.25 -18.53
N ALA A 17 -13.28 19.58 -17.43
CA ALA A 17 -12.33 19.43 -16.34
C ALA A 17 -11.05 18.75 -16.79
N GLN A 18 -11.14 17.70 -17.61
CA GLN A 18 -9.99 16.97 -18.16
C GLN A 18 -9.06 17.85 -19.00
N THR A 19 -9.58 18.84 -19.74
CA THR A 19 -8.72 19.80 -20.48
C THR A 19 -7.92 20.72 -19.56
N GLN A 20 -8.32 20.87 -18.31
CA GLN A 20 -7.68 21.72 -17.30
C GLN A 20 -6.73 20.93 -16.40
N MET A 21 -6.82 19.61 -16.43
CA MET A 21 -5.94 18.75 -15.64
C MET A 21 -4.55 18.68 -16.29
N SER A 22 -3.53 19.15 -15.58
CA SER A 22 -2.16 18.74 -15.85
C SER A 22 -1.95 17.34 -15.26
N GLY A 23 -1.26 16.45 -15.97
CA GLY A 23 -0.95 15.13 -15.42
C GLY A 23 -0.37 15.22 -14.01
N ALA A 24 -0.74 14.29 -13.14
CA ALA A 24 -0.27 14.28 -11.75
C ALA A 24 1.27 14.32 -11.72
N ARG A 25 1.84 15.28 -10.97
CA ARG A 25 3.29 15.44 -10.88
C ARG A 25 3.89 14.24 -10.15
N THR A 26 4.91 13.62 -10.73
CA THR A 26 5.65 12.55 -10.09
C THR A 26 6.60 13.11 -9.04
N ALA A 27 6.10 13.40 -7.84
CA ALA A 27 6.87 14.02 -6.76
C ALA A 27 7.49 12.99 -5.82
N GLN A 28 6.94 11.78 -5.75
CA GLN A 28 7.40 10.74 -4.84
C GLN A 28 8.41 9.82 -5.52
N THR A 29 9.44 9.41 -4.79
CA THR A 29 10.44 8.45 -5.26
C THR A 29 10.24 7.12 -4.54
N ASN A 30 10.05 6.05 -5.30
CA ASN A 30 10.06 4.71 -4.75
C ASN A 30 11.52 4.33 -4.43
N PRO A 31 11.90 4.14 -3.15
CA PRO A 31 13.29 3.87 -2.76
C PRO A 31 13.79 2.50 -3.23
N HIS A 32 12.89 1.57 -3.58
CA HIS A 32 13.28 0.24 -4.04
C HIS A 32 13.61 0.20 -5.54
N PHE A 33 12.88 0.97 -6.35
CA PHE A 33 13.01 0.93 -7.81
C PHE A 33 13.60 2.23 -8.38
N ASN A 34 13.90 3.21 -7.53
CA ASN A 34 14.37 4.54 -7.93
C ASN A 34 13.47 5.21 -9.02
N SER A 35 12.19 4.81 -9.05
CA SER A 35 11.18 5.35 -9.94
C SER A 35 10.38 6.46 -9.24
N LYS A 36 9.92 7.43 -10.03
CA LYS A 36 9.09 8.52 -9.53
C LYS A 36 7.63 8.24 -9.86
N TYR A 37 6.77 8.29 -8.86
CA TYR A 37 5.33 8.13 -9.03
C TYR A 37 4.54 9.30 -8.42
N ALA A 38 3.30 9.45 -8.88
CA ALA A 38 2.37 10.39 -8.29
C ALA A 38 1.63 9.72 -7.13
N GLY A 39 1.80 10.24 -5.91
CA GLY A 39 1.06 9.78 -4.74
C GLY A 39 -0.41 10.18 -4.76
N LEU A 40 -1.13 9.84 -3.71
CA LEU A 40 -2.55 10.22 -3.58
C LEU A 40 -2.73 11.75 -3.52
N GLU A 41 -1.82 12.46 -2.87
CA GLU A 41 -1.87 13.91 -2.74
C GLU A 41 -1.79 14.59 -4.10
N GLU A 42 -0.86 14.16 -4.95
CA GLU A 42 -0.67 14.71 -6.30
C GLU A 42 -1.88 14.45 -7.21
N VAL A 43 -2.54 13.29 -7.06
CA VAL A 43 -3.78 12.99 -7.79
C VAL A 43 -4.93 13.87 -7.30
N VAL A 44 -5.07 14.04 -5.98
CA VAL A 44 -6.09 14.95 -5.40
C VAL A 44 -5.87 16.39 -5.87
N ASP A 45 -4.64 16.88 -5.85
CA ASP A 45 -4.32 18.24 -6.29
C ASP A 45 -4.59 18.46 -7.78
N ALA A 46 -4.32 17.44 -8.61
CA ALA A 46 -4.58 17.52 -10.05
C ALA A 46 -6.06 17.65 -10.40
N VAL A 47 -6.96 17.03 -9.60
CA VAL A 47 -8.42 17.06 -9.87
C VAL A 47 -9.15 18.18 -9.12
N LYS A 48 -8.66 18.64 -7.98
CA LYS A 48 -9.37 19.50 -7.03
C LYS A 48 -9.93 20.78 -7.69
N LYS A 49 -9.07 21.56 -8.35
CA LYS A 49 -9.48 22.80 -8.98
C LYS A 49 -10.30 22.56 -10.25
N PRO A 50 -9.88 21.70 -11.21
CA PRO A 50 -10.67 21.39 -12.40
C PRO A 50 -12.07 20.88 -12.07
N PHE A 51 -12.23 20.02 -11.07
CA PHE A 51 -13.54 19.53 -10.68
C PHE A 51 -14.41 20.66 -10.10
N ALA A 52 -13.87 21.44 -9.15
CA ALA A 52 -14.60 22.53 -8.54
C ALA A 52 -15.07 23.57 -9.59
N ASP A 53 -14.18 23.95 -10.51
CA ASP A 53 -14.49 24.94 -11.57
C ASP A 53 -15.59 24.45 -12.54
N ASN A 54 -15.81 23.13 -12.63
CA ASN A 54 -16.81 22.54 -13.49
C ASN A 54 -18.01 21.92 -12.74
N GLY A 55 -18.17 22.27 -11.46
CA GLY A 55 -19.31 21.81 -10.65
C GLY A 55 -19.31 20.33 -10.33
N ILE A 56 -18.14 19.68 -10.35
CA ILE A 56 -17.97 18.28 -10.01
C ILE A 56 -17.44 18.18 -8.58
N ALA A 57 -18.08 17.34 -7.77
CA ALA A 57 -17.57 16.89 -6.50
C ALA A 57 -17.31 15.40 -6.54
N TYR A 58 -16.44 14.89 -5.66
CA TYR A 58 -16.26 13.46 -5.48
C TYR A 58 -16.19 13.09 -4.00
N SER A 59 -16.57 11.86 -3.72
CA SER A 59 -16.35 11.24 -2.40
C SER A 59 -15.82 9.83 -2.57
N GLN A 60 -15.06 9.37 -1.57
CA GLN A 60 -14.49 8.03 -1.55
C GLN A 60 -14.87 7.34 -0.25
N HIS A 61 -15.59 6.24 -0.35
CA HIS A 61 -16.13 5.47 0.77
C HIS A 61 -15.35 4.16 0.89
N PRO A 62 -14.52 3.99 1.92
CA PRO A 62 -13.78 2.76 2.13
C PRO A 62 -14.71 1.64 2.56
N PHE A 63 -14.41 0.42 2.12
CA PHE A 63 -15.05 -0.80 2.58
C PHE A 63 -14.05 -1.96 2.61
N SER A 64 -14.39 -3.02 3.32
CA SER A 64 -13.64 -4.27 3.34
C SER A 64 -14.61 -5.43 3.37
N ASP A 65 -14.34 -6.45 2.56
CA ASP A 65 -15.11 -7.69 2.47
C ASP A 65 -14.17 -8.89 2.25
N GLU A 66 -14.74 -10.04 1.90
CA GLU A 66 -13.96 -11.27 1.64
C GLU A 66 -13.00 -11.14 0.46
N SER A 67 -13.25 -10.23 -0.48
CA SER A 67 -12.39 -9.99 -1.66
C SER A 67 -11.22 -9.06 -1.36
N GLY A 68 -11.28 -8.28 -0.26
CA GLY A 68 -10.19 -7.41 0.15
C GLY A 68 -10.61 -6.08 0.76
N THR A 69 -9.73 -5.09 0.61
CA THR A 69 -9.99 -3.69 1.00
C THR A 69 -10.17 -2.85 -0.25
N GLY A 70 -11.25 -2.11 -0.31
CA GLY A 70 -11.61 -1.32 -1.47
C GLY A 70 -12.12 0.07 -1.15
N VAL A 71 -12.46 0.78 -2.21
CA VAL A 71 -13.07 2.10 -2.16
C VAL A 71 -14.15 2.21 -3.23
N THR A 72 -15.30 2.70 -2.83
CA THR A 72 -16.33 3.22 -3.73
C THR A 72 -16.03 4.68 -4.01
N THR A 73 -15.76 5.04 -5.27
CA THR A 73 -15.58 6.42 -5.70
C THR A 73 -16.84 6.89 -6.40
N LEU A 74 -17.42 7.98 -5.91
CA LEU A 74 -18.63 8.62 -6.41
C LEU A 74 -18.28 10.00 -6.97
N LEU A 75 -18.52 10.24 -8.24
CA LEU A 75 -18.56 11.57 -8.85
C LEU A 75 -19.99 12.10 -8.82
N MET A 76 -20.14 13.37 -8.46
CA MET A 76 -21.41 14.07 -8.36
C MET A 76 -21.29 15.41 -9.10
N HIS A 77 -22.32 15.77 -9.87
CA HIS A 77 -22.40 17.04 -10.58
C HIS A 77 -23.54 17.91 -10.02
N THR A 78 -23.40 19.20 -10.14
CA THR A 78 -24.42 20.19 -9.70
C THR A 78 -25.80 19.99 -10.31
N SER A 79 -25.91 19.26 -11.44
CA SER A 79 -27.19 18.86 -12.05
C SER A 79 -27.93 17.74 -11.29
N GLY A 80 -27.29 17.13 -10.28
CA GLY A 80 -27.79 15.94 -9.60
C GLY A 80 -27.38 14.61 -10.28
N GLU A 81 -26.70 14.67 -11.41
CA GLU A 81 -26.15 13.48 -12.06
C GLU A 81 -24.94 12.95 -11.33
N TRP A 82 -24.76 11.64 -11.33
CA TRP A 82 -23.67 10.97 -10.64
C TRP A 82 -23.19 9.72 -11.35
N LEU A 83 -21.95 9.34 -11.07
CA LEU A 83 -21.28 8.14 -11.55
C LEU A 83 -20.49 7.50 -10.39
N GLN A 84 -20.65 6.20 -10.18
CA GLN A 84 -19.99 5.44 -9.11
C GLN A 84 -19.26 4.23 -9.66
N SER A 85 -18.09 3.97 -9.13
CA SER A 85 -17.34 2.74 -9.35
C SER A 85 -16.67 2.24 -8.08
N ASP A 86 -16.55 0.92 -7.97
CA ASP A 86 -15.84 0.25 -6.90
C ASP A 86 -14.48 -0.23 -7.40
N TYR A 87 -13.47 -0.10 -6.55
CA TYR A 87 -12.14 -0.63 -6.79
C TYR A 87 -11.68 -1.38 -5.56
N VAL A 88 -11.31 -2.65 -5.71
CA VAL A 88 -10.93 -3.55 -4.63
C VAL A 88 -9.52 -4.07 -4.87
N LEU A 89 -8.72 -4.10 -3.82
CA LEU A 89 -7.40 -4.71 -3.82
C LEU A 89 -7.41 -5.91 -2.87
N PRO A 90 -6.84 -7.05 -3.27
CA PRO A 90 -6.65 -8.19 -2.38
C PRO A 90 -5.90 -7.76 -1.12
N MET A 91 -6.35 -8.21 0.03
CA MET A 91 -5.65 -7.94 1.28
C MET A 91 -4.46 -8.89 1.42
N VAL A 92 -3.25 -8.38 1.21
CA VAL A 92 -2.02 -9.17 1.33
C VAL A 92 -1.74 -9.59 2.77
N LYS A 93 -2.12 -8.75 3.75
CA LYS A 93 -2.01 -9.03 5.19
C LYS A 93 -3.22 -8.48 5.93
N ALA A 94 -3.87 -9.32 6.73
CA ALA A 94 -4.97 -8.94 7.62
C ALA A 94 -4.45 -8.17 8.86
N THR A 95 -3.80 -7.03 8.63
CA THR A 95 -3.32 -6.12 9.68
C THR A 95 -3.83 -4.71 9.43
N PRO A 96 -4.03 -3.88 10.46
CA PRO A 96 -4.46 -2.49 10.29
C PRO A 96 -3.55 -1.69 9.34
N GLN A 97 -2.23 -1.93 9.41
CA GLN A 97 -1.26 -1.28 8.53
C GLN A 97 -1.40 -1.75 7.06
N GLY A 98 -1.62 -3.05 6.84
CA GLY A 98 -1.87 -3.61 5.51
C GLY A 98 -3.14 -3.05 4.89
N ALA A 99 -4.22 -2.99 5.66
CA ALA A 99 -5.49 -2.40 5.22
C ALA A 99 -5.34 -0.90 4.89
N GLY A 100 -4.64 -0.12 5.73
CA GLY A 100 -4.38 1.30 5.49
C GLY A 100 -3.56 1.56 4.23
N SER A 101 -2.54 0.73 3.96
CA SER A 101 -1.75 0.78 2.74
C SER A 101 -2.62 0.49 1.52
N SER A 102 -3.34 -0.65 1.52
CA SER A 102 -4.24 -1.03 0.42
C SER A 102 -5.30 0.04 0.14
N LEU A 103 -5.86 0.65 1.20
CA LEU A 103 -6.83 1.73 1.05
C LEU A 103 -6.23 2.97 0.37
N THR A 104 -5.01 3.36 0.72
CA THR A 104 -4.32 4.50 0.09
C THR A 104 -4.11 4.25 -1.39
N TYR A 105 -3.69 3.05 -1.77
CA TYR A 105 -3.59 2.62 -3.16
C TYR A 105 -4.94 2.64 -3.88
N ALA A 106 -5.96 2.01 -3.30
CA ALA A 106 -7.29 1.95 -3.89
C ALA A 106 -7.86 3.35 -4.16
N ARG A 107 -7.68 4.28 -3.22
CA ARG A 107 -8.11 5.68 -3.39
C ARG A 107 -7.39 6.37 -4.53
N ARG A 108 -6.07 6.22 -4.61
CA ARG A 108 -5.23 6.81 -5.66
C ARG A 108 -5.64 6.34 -7.05
N TYR A 109 -5.65 5.03 -7.26
CA TYR A 109 -5.97 4.43 -8.56
C TYR A 109 -7.40 4.68 -8.98
N SER A 110 -8.36 4.53 -8.07
CA SER A 110 -9.77 4.77 -8.38
C SER A 110 -10.05 6.23 -8.75
N LEU A 111 -9.44 7.20 -8.03
CA LEU A 111 -9.62 8.62 -8.34
C LEU A 111 -8.96 8.99 -9.67
N ALA A 112 -7.73 8.53 -9.92
CA ALA A 112 -7.05 8.79 -11.18
C ALA A 112 -7.79 8.18 -12.36
N ALA A 113 -8.28 6.95 -12.24
CA ALA A 113 -9.00 6.25 -13.28
C ALA A 113 -10.33 6.94 -13.62
N ILE A 114 -11.14 7.30 -12.60
CA ILE A 114 -12.45 7.94 -12.83
C ILE A 114 -12.31 9.38 -13.36
N ALA A 115 -11.20 10.07 -13.03
CA ALA A 115 -10.89 11.39 -13.55
C ALA A 115 -10.24 11.36 -14.95
N GLY A 116 -9.78 10.21 -15.42
CA GLY A 116 -9.05 10.07 -16.69
C GLY A 116 -7.63 10.65 -16.63
N LEU A 117 -7.01 10.67 -15.44
CA LEU A 117 -5.62 11.11 -15.28
C LEU A 117 -4.65 10.01 -15.72
N PRO A 118 -3.70 10.30 -16.63
CA PRO A 118 -2.64 9.36 -16.93
C PRO A 118 -1.73 9.20 -15.70
N GLN A 119 -1.54 7.97 -15.27
CA GLN A 119 -0.50 7.65 -14.31
C GLN A 119 0.76 7.25 -15.08
N LYS A 120 1.87 7.93 -14.83
CA LYS A 120 3.18 7.43 -15.23
C LYS A 120 3.59 6.42 -14.16
N ASP A 121 3.12 5.23 -14.31
CA ASP A 121 3.46 4.18 -13.39
C ASP A 121 4.53 3.29 -14.02
N ASP A 122 5.45 2.87 -13.17
CA ASP A 122 6.33 1.74 -13.43
C ASP A 122 5.55 0.47 -13.08
N ASP A 123 4.48 0.23 -13.86
CA ASP A 123 3.28 -0.53 -13.48
C ASP A 123 3.52 -2.01 -13.20
N ALA A 124 4.55 -2.61 -13.78
CA ALA A 124 4.81 -4.04 -13.62
C ALA A 124 5.47 -4.36 -12.26
N ASN A 125 6.35 -3.50 -11.76
CA ASN A 125 7.09 -3.75 -10.52
C ASN A 125 6.30 -3.38 -9.25
N GLU A 126 5.32 -2.49 -9.34
CA GLU A 126 4.54 -2.04 -8.19
C GLU A 126 3.42 -3.04 -7.84
N ALA A 127 2.82 -3.70 -8.82
CA ALA A 127 1.85 -4.77 -8.58
C ALA A 127 2.50 -6.00 -7.91
N GLU A 128 3.74 -6.33 -8.26
CA GLU A 128 4.52 -7.35 -7.56
C GLU A 128 4.96 -6.90 -6.16
N SER A 129 5.21 -5.61 -5.93
CA SER A 129 5.60 -5.08 -4.63
C SER A 129 4.44 -4.99 -3.64
N LEU A 130 3.18 -4.94 -4.10
CA LEU A 130 2.00 -5.09 -3.23
C LEU A 130 1.93 -6.50 -2.61
N ALA A 131 2.41 -7.51 -3.31
CA ALA A 131 2.64 -8.85 -2.75
C ALA A 131 3.88 -8.88 -1.83
N ALA A 132 4.82 -7.94 -1.98
CA ALA A 132 6.09 -7.88 -1.27
C ALA A 132 6.20 -6.73 -0.24
N ASN A 133 5.18 -5.88 -0.05
CA ASN A 133 5.20 -4.77 0.91
C ASN A 133 5.05 -5.23 2.37
N GLU A 134 5.97 -6.13 2.76
CA GLU A 134 6.54 -5.99 4.09
C GLU A 134 7.45 -4.74 4.05
N PRO A 135 7.36 -3.81 5.03
CA PRO A 135 8.43 -2.84 5.21
C PRO A 135 9.74 -3.62 5.24
N PRO A 136 10.84 -3.14 4.61
CA PRO A 136 12.07 -3.89 4.52
C PRO A 136 12.38 -4.38 5.93
N LYS A 137 12.35 -5.71 6.12
CA LYS A 137 12.68 -6.30 7.41
C LYS A 137 14.09 -5.81 7.70
N LYS A 138 14.24 -4.90 8.64
CA LYS A 138 15.57 -4.50 9.09
C LYS A 138 16.25 -5.79 9.53
N LEU A 139 17.13 -6.29 8.70
CA LEU A 139 17.88 -7.50 9.01
C LEU A 139 18.80 -7.22 10.21
N VAL A 140 19.08 -8.25 10.96
CA VAL A 140 20.00 -8.18 12.09
C VAL A 140 21.38 -7.70 11.66
N THR A 141 21.98 -6.86 12.48
CA THR A 141 23.36 -6.39 12.30
C THR A 141 24.34 -7.49 12.66
N LYS A 142 25.60 -7.38 12.20
CA LYS A 142 26.67 -8.31 12.58
C LYS A 142 26.83 -8.40 14.12
N LYS A 143 26.65 -7.29 14.84
CA LYS A 143 26.70 -7.23 16.30
C LYS A 143 25.59 -8.09 16.91
N GLN A 144 24.35 -7.93 16.45
CA GLN A 144 23.20 -8.71 16.92
C GLN A 144 23.34 -10.20 16.62
N ILE A 145 23.93 -10.57 15.49
CA ILE A 145 24.25 -11.98 15.17
C ILE A 145 25.24 -12.54 16.19
N THR A 146 26.27 -11.79 16.56
CA THR A 146 27.28 -12.22 17.54
C THR A 146 26.65 -12.39 18.93
N GLU A 147 25.80 -11.46 19.34
CA GLU A 147 25.07 -11.53 20.61
C GLU A 147 24.12 -12.75 20.65
N LEU A 148 23.40 -13.01 19.58
CA LEU A 148 22.52 -14.17 19.50
C LEU A 148 23.28 -15.48 19.52
N LYS A 149 24.43 -15.59 18.84
CA LYS A 149 25.30 -16.77 18.90
C LYS A 149 25.80 -17.03 20.32
N ALA A 150 26.18 -15.98 21.06
CA ALA A 150 26.59 -16.10 22.45
C ALA A 150 25.47 -16.60 23.36
N ALA A 151 24.24 -16.05 23.19
CA ALA A 151 23.07 -16.46 23.95
C ALA A 151 22.62 -17.91 23.64
N LEU A 152 22.71 -18.34 22.40
CA LEU A 152 22.41 -19.72 21.99
C LEU A 152 23.42 -20.69 22.63
N LYS A 153 24.72 -20.33 22.63
CA LYS A 153 25.78 -21.13 23.25
C LYS A 153 25.58 -21.26 24.76
N GLN A 154 25.16 -20.21 25.45
CA GLN A 154 24.81 -20.25 26.88
C GLN A 154 23.63 -21.17 27.18
N SER A 155 22.69 -21.31 26.21
CA SER A 155 21.51 -22.17 26.33
C SER A 155 21.74 -23.59 25.79
N ASP A 156 22.98 -23.98 25.51
CA ASP A 156 23.39 -25.28 24.95
C ASP A 156 22.65 -25.65 23.66
N LYS A 157 22.39 -24.66 22.80
CA LYS A 157 21.67 -24.81 21.53
C LYS A 157 22.58 -24.44 20.36
N SER A 158 22.64 -25.35 19.36
CA SER A 158 23.36 -25.05 18.12
C SER A 158 22.53 -24.11 17.22
N GLU A 159 23.21 -23.33 16.34
CA GLU A 159 22.59 -22.46 15.34
C GLU A 159 21.63 -23.23 14.42
N GLU A 160 22.03 -24.42 13.97
CA GLU A 160 21.21 -25.29 13.13
C GLU A 160 19.93 -25.76 13.84
N TRP A 161 20.07 -26.22 15.08
CA TRP A 161 18.94 -26.62 15.91
C TRP A 161 17.95 -25.47 16.08
N PHE A 162 18.45 -24.28 16.35
CA PHE A 162 17.65 -23.07 16.54
C PHE A 162 16.89 -22.69 15.28
N LEU A 163 17.55 -22.61 14.13
CA LEU A 163 16.91 -22.27 12.85
C LEU A 163 15.83 -23.29 12.48
N LYS A 164 16.10 -24.57 12.65
CA LYS A 164 15.16 -25.65 12.35
C LYS A 164 13.92 -25.61 13.24
N ASN A 165 14.09 -25.41 14.54
CA ASN A 165 12.98 -25.51 15.52
C ASN A 165 12.20 -24.20 15.68
N SER A 166 12.86 -23.04 15.56
CA SER A 166 12.20 -21.73 15.72
C SER A 166 11.53 -21.23 14.44
N PHE A 167 12.04 -21.61 13.28
CA PHE A 167 11.58 -21.11 11.99
C PHE A 167 11.13 -22.19 11.00
N LYS A 168 10.98 -23.45 11.45
CA LYS A 168 10.49 -24.59 10.64
C LYS A 168 11.20 -24.72 9.28
N GLY A 169 12.50 -24.37 9.21
CA GLY A 169 13.28 -24.42 7.99
C GLY A 169 13.09 -23.24 7.01
N GLN A 170 12.33 -22.21 7.38
CA GLN A 170 12.13 -21.02 6.54
C GLN A 170 13.39 -20.12 6.47
N LEU A 171 14.30 -20.24 7.43
CA LEU A 171 15.55 -19.51 7.47
C LEU A 171 16.71 -20.50 7.48
N THR A 172 17.74 -20.22 6.68
CA THR A 172 18.94 -21.04 6.54
C THR A 172 20.16 -20.43 7.23
N ALA A 173 20.08 -19.15 7.62
CA ALA A 173 21.16 -18.44 8.32
C ALA A 173 20.61 -17.38 9.27
N LEU A 174 21.32 -17.10 10.37
CA LEU A 174 20.94 -16.04 11.32
C LEU A 174 20.92 -14.65 10.68
N SER A 175 21.69 -14.42 9.63
CA SER A 175 21.70 -13.14 8.90
C SER A 175 20.39 -12.81 8.18
N GLN A 176 19.49 -13.78 8.03
CA GLN A 176 18.16 -13.61 7.42
C GLN A 176 17.08 -13.22 8.45
N LEU A 177 17.41 -13.20 9.74
CA LEU A 177 16.50 -12.75 10.77
C LEU A 177 16.18 -11.26 10.63
N SER A 178 14.94 -10.89 10.86
CA SER A 178 14.58 -9.49 11.07
C SER A 178 14.96 -9.04 12.49
N THR A 179 15.13 -7.73 12.68
CA THR A 179 15.37 -7.14 14.01
C THR A 179 14.25 -7.49 14.99
N ASP A 180 13.00 -7.56 14.54
CA ASP A 180 11.86 -7.91 15.40
C ASP A 180 11.90 -9.39 15.82
N GLN A 181 12.27 -10.28 14.88
CA GLN A 181 12.49 -11.69 15.21
C GLN A 181 13.64 -11.87 16.20
N TYR A 182 14.73 -11.15 16.01
CA TYR A 182 15.85 -11.12 16.95
C TYR A 182 15.44 -10.69 18.36
N ASN A 183 14.73 -9.55 18.49
CA ASN A 183 14.27 -9.04 19.78
C ASN A 183 13.35 -10.04 20.51
N ASN A 184 12.45 -10.67 19.76
CA ASN A 184 11.53 -11.69 20.30
C ASN A 184 12.31 -12.93 20.81
N VAL A 185 13.31 -13.37 20.05
CA VAL A 185 14.16 -14.51 20.44
C VAL A 185 15.00 -14.19 21.65
N MET A 186 15.67 -13.04 21.69
CA MET A 186 16.48 -12.63 22.84
C MET A 186 15.64 -12.54 24.11
N SER A 187 14.46 -11.93 24.06
CA SER A 187 13.54 -11.87 25.21
C SER A 187 13.11 -13.26 25.73
N ARG A 188 12.97 -14.26 24.84
CA ARG A 188 12.65 -15.64 25.24
C ARG A 188 13.84 -16.36 25.86
N LEU A 189 15.03 -16.13 25.31
CA LEU A 189 16.26 -16.73 25.86
C LEU A 189 16.60 -16.16 27.24
N GLU A 190 16.43 -14.85 27.45
CA GLU A 190 16.60 -14.21 28.75
C GLU A 190 15.61 -14.71 29.80
N LYS A 191 14.33 -14.89 29.43
CA LYS A 191 13.31 -15.46 30.33
C LYS A 191 13.55 -16.94 30.66
N ALA A 192 14.25 -17.67 29.81
CA ALA A 192 14.57 -19.08 30.04
C ALA A 192 15.85 -19.27 30.87
N ALA A 193 16.65 -18.21 30.99
CA ALA A 193 17.90 -18.20 31.78
C ALA A 193 17.71 -17.63 33.20
N ALA A 194 16.57 -17.03 33.51
CA ALA A 194 16.15 -16.49 34.80
C ALA A 194 15.34 -17.51 35.61
#